data_075a120f3116b86d296af145f07a0a18
#
_entry.id   075a120f3116b86d296af145f07a0a18
#
_cell.length_a   1.000
_cell.length_b   1.000
_cell.length_c   1.000
_cell.angle_alpha   90.00
_cell.angle_beta   90.00
_cell.angle_gamma   90.00
#
_symmetry.space_group_name_H-M   'P 1'
#
loop_
_entity.id
_entity.type
_entity.pdbx_description
1 polymer ?
#
loop_
_entity_poly.entity_id
_entity_poly.type
_entity_poly.pdbx_seq_one_letter_code
_entity_poly.pdbx_strand_id
1 'polypeptide(L)'
;MPQSFDGNGGGGSTPRTQETGVAIDFVSEKVYNTATTPGTGNVSFSQTDAVLGIVQKIYHNEGTPPTFTGVSDTQIVGTGTYTISVINIIYAEWTESNRVEYWITQES
;
A
#
# COMPACT_ATOMS: atom_id res chain seq x y z
N MET A 1 -25.06 12.65 0.69
CA MET A 1 -24.60 12.63 0.31
C MET A 1 -23.90 12.70 0.40
N PRO A 2 -23.99 12.24 0.45
CA PRO A 2 -23.39 12.14 0.34
C PRO A 2 -22.68 11.90 0.06
N GLN A 3 -22.88 11.27 0.07
CA GLN A 3 -22.48 11.02 -0.48
C GLN A 3 -21.68 11.08 -0.61
N SER A 4 -21.94 10.76 -0.35
CA SER A 4 -21.37 10.80 -0.82
C SER A 4 -20.76 10.76 -1.28
N PHE A 5 -20.98 10.51 -1.21
CA PHE A 5 -20.68 10.33 -1.98
C PHE A 5 -20.40 9.62 -2.24
N ASP A 6 -20.89 9.13 -2.13
CA ASP A 6 -20.93 8.37 -2.67
C ASP A 6 -20.94 8.06 -3.20
N GLY A 7 -21.10 7.77 -3.31
CA GLY A 7 -21.32 7.53 -3.85
C GLY A 7 -21.45 7.19 -4.45
N ASN A 8 -21.89 7.01 -4.59
CA ASN A 8 -22.33 6.78 -5.45
C ASN A 8 -22.59 7.32 -6.30
N GLY A 9 -22.62 7.42 -5.96
CA GLY A 9 -23.08 8.18 -7.02
C GLY A 9 -22.96 7.67 -8.35
N GLY A 10 -23.67 8.08 -8.93
CA GLY A 10 -23.72 7.75 -10.21
C GLY A 10 -22.89 6.58 -10.53
N GLY A 11 -23.10 5.93 -10.86
CA GLY A 11 -22.35 4.91 -11.12
C GLY A 11 -21.55 4.63 -10.02
N GLY A 12 -21.98 4.57 -9.09
CA GLY A 12 -21.32 4.32 -7.95
C GLY A 12 -19.98 3.74 -8.04
N SER A 13 -19.13 4.21 -7.29
CA SER A 13 -17.84 3.61 -7.14
C SER A 13 -17.99 2.27 -6.45
N THR A 14 -17.15 1.33 -6.81
CA THR A 14 -17.05 0.07 -6.10
C THR A 14 -16.63 0.34 -4.67
N PRO A 15 -17.33 -0.19 -3.67
CA PRO A 15 -16.89 -0.04 -2.29
C PRO A 15 -15.50 -0.60 -2.11
N ARG A 16 -14.70 0.09 -1.34
CA ARG A 16 -13.33 -0.33 -1.07
C ARG A 16 -13.30 -1.24 0.15
N THR A 17 -12.46 -2.26 0.08
CA THR A 17 -12.29 -3.21 1.17
C THR A 17 -11.01 -2.88 1.93
N GLN A 18 -11.11 -2.80 3.25
CA GLN A 18 -9.96 -2.61 4.12
C GLN A 18 -9.27 -3.96 4.33
N GLU A 19 -7.99 -4.02 4.02
CA GLU A 19 -7.18 -5.21 4.22
C GLU A 19 -6.16 -4.96 5.32
N THR A 20 -5.80 -6.01 6.03
CA THR A 20 -4.81 -5.92 7.12
C THR A 20 -3.60 -6.83 6.89
N GLY A 21 -3.53 -7.46 5.75
CA GLY A 21 -2.46 -8.40 5.46
C GLY A 21 -1.19 -7.71 4.98
N VAL A 22 -0.25 -8.56 4.58
CA VAL A 22 1.03 -8.12 4.03
C VAL A 22 1.16 -8.49 2.55
N ALA A 23 0.12 -9.06 1.95
CA ALA A 23 0.04 -9.33 0.52
C ALA A 23 -0.73 -8.19 -0.12
N ILE A 24 -0.04 -7.37 -0.90
CA ILE A 24 -0.56 -6.11 -1.41
C ILE A 24 -0.97 -6.27 -2.87
N ASP A 25 -2.27 -6.09 -3.15
CA ASP A 25 -2.79 -6.08 -4.51
C ASP A 25 -2.87 -4.64 -5.02
N PHE A 26 -2.45 -4.41 -6.26
CA PHE A 26 -2.48 -3.07 -6.85
C PHE A 26 -3.79 -2.87 -7.61
N VAL A 27 -4.86 -2.82 -6.84
CA VAL A 27 -6.21 -2.57 -7.35
C VAL A 27 -6.86 -1.46 -6.53
N SER A 28 -7.72 -0.67 -7.16
CA SER A 28 -8.31 0.48 -6.50
C SER A 28 -9.36 0.10 -5.46
N GLU A 29 -9.86 -1.13 -5.52
CA GLU A 29 -10.90 -1.61 -4.61
C GLU A 29 -10.41 -1.91 -3.21
N LYS A 30 -9.09 -2.00 -3.01
CA LYS A 30 -8.53 -2.38 -1.72
C LYS A 30 -7.70 -1.26 -1.12
N VAL A 31 -7.76 -1.12 0.19
CA VAL A 31 -6.89 -0.23 0.96
C VAL A 31 -6.26 -1.07 2.08
N TYR A 32 -5.07 -0.70 2.52
CA TYR A 32 -4.29 -1.54 3.41
C TYR A 32 -3.96 -0.84 4.71
N ASN A 33 -4.26 -1.54 5.81
CA ASN A 33 -3.90 -1.16 7.17
C ASN A 33 -4.35 0.26 7.52
N THR A 34 -4.26 0.61 8.76
CA THR A 34 -4.59 1.96 9.23
C THR A 34 -3.52 2.41 10.20
N ALA A 35 -3.54 3.70 10.54
CA ALA A 35 -2.63 4.23 11.53
C ALA A 35 -2.83 3.57 12.90
N THR A 36 -4.05 3.15 13.21
CA THR A 36 -4.35 2.48 14.48
C THR A 36 -4.15 0.98 14.44
N THR A 37 -4.04 0.40 13.24
CA THR A 37 -3.80 -1.03 13.07
C THR A 37 -2.76 -1.22 11.96
N PRO A 38 -1.51 -0.78 12.19
CA PRO A 38 -0.49 -0.92 11.16
C PRO A 38 -0.12 -2.39 10.95
N GLY A 39 0.32 -2.69 9.75
CA GLY A 39 0.79 -4.02 9.43
C GLY A 39 2.16 -4.30 10.03
N THR A 40 2.49 -5.57 10.12
CA THR A 40 3.79 -6.05 10.60
C THR A 40 4.31 -7.13 9.65
N GLY A 41 5.60 -7.43 9.77
CA GLY A 41 6.22 -8.49 8.98
C GLY A 41 6.63 -8.03 7.59
N ASN A 42 7.09 -8.98 6.78
CA ASN A 42 7.52 -8.68 5.43
C ASN A 42 6.34 -8.36 4.52
N VAL A 43 6.60 -7.58 3.48
CA VAL A 43 5.56 -7.12 2.56
C VAL A 43 5.74 -7.85 1.23
N SER A 44 4.67 -8.44 0.73
CA SER A 44 4.66 -9.14 -0.55
C SER A 44 3.75 -8.39 -1.53
N PHE A 45 4.28 -8.05 -2.70
CA PHE A 45 3.50 -7.39 -3.74
C PHE A 45 2.92 -8.42 -4.70
N SER A 46 1.61 -8.33 -4.94
CA SER A 46 0.95 -9.26 -5.83
C SER A 46 0.92 -8.71 -7.26
N GLN A 47 1.26 -9.56 -8.21
CA GLN A 47 1.16 -9.20 -9.63
C GLN A 47 -0.22 -9.51 -10.21
N THR A 48 -1.07 -10.22 -9.45
CA THR A 48 -2.39 -10.63 -9.94
C THR A 48 -3.29 -9.41 -10.08
N ASP A 49 -3.80 -9.21 -11.28
CA ASP A 49 -4.71 -8.11 -11.60
C ASP A 49 -4.13 -6.72 -11.31
N ALA A 50 -2.81 -6.60 -11.20
CA ALA A 50 -2.18 -5.32 -10.91
C ALA A 50 -2.42 -4.33 -12.05
N VAL A 51 -2.76 -3.09 -11.67
CA VAL A 51 -3.07 -2.02 -12.61
C VAL A 51 -1.97 -0.97 -12.55
N LEU A 52 -1.43 -0.62 -13.69
CA LEU A 52 -0.37 0.38 -13.79
C LEU A 52 -0.82 1.70 -13.17
N GLY A 53 0.07 2.31 -12.41
CA GLY A 53 -0.17 3.60 -11.80
C GLY A 53 -0.93 3.55 -10.48
N ILE A 54 -1.43 2.40 -10.08
CA ILE A 54 -2.10 2.29 -8.78
C ILE A 54 -1.04 2.39 -7.68
N VAL A 55 -1.31 3.25 -6.72
CA VAL A 55 -0.48 3.45 -5.53
C VAL A 55 -1.24 2.90 -4.33
N GLN A 56 -0.60 2.02 -3.57
CA GLN A 56 -1.14 1.54 -2.30
C GLN A 56 -0.38 2.18 -1.16
N LYS A 57 -1.13 2.69 -0.20
CA LYS A 57 -0.59 3.32 1.00
C LYS A 57 -0.71 2.32 2.14
N ILE A 58 0.42 1.99 2.75
CA ILE A 58 0.49 0.92 3.75
C ILE A 58 1.06 1.50 5.04
N TYR A 59 0.30 1.47 6.13
CA TYR A 59 0.83 1.78 7.45
C TYR A 59 1.51 0.54 8.00
N HIS A 60 2.72 0.68 8.52
CA HIS A 60 3.55 -0.43 8.92
C HIS A 60 4.39 -0.08 10.13
N ASN A 61 4.46 -0.99 11.10
CA ASN A 61 5.25 -0.78 12.32
C ASN A 61 5.90 -2.11 12.69
N GLU A 62 7.22 -2.15 12.69
CA GLU A 62 7.97 -3.37 12.96
C GLU A 62 9.29 -3.02 13.62
N GLY A 63 9.83 -3.96 14.39
CA GLY A 63 11.11 -3.80 15.05
C GLY A 63 12.32 -3.96 14.14
N THR A 64 12.11 -4.44 12.92
CA THR A 64 13.13 -4.54 11.87
C THR A 64 12.50 -4.08 10.56
N PRO A 65 13.30 -3.51 9.64
CA PRO A 65 12.76 -3.13 8.34
C PRO A 65 12.22 -4.36 7.61
N PRO A 66 11.05 -4.24 6.94
CA PRO A 66 10.48 -5.37 6.22
C PRO A 66 11.29 -5.69 4.97
N THR A 67 11.22 -6.95 4.53
CA THR A 67 11.69 -7.35 3.21
C THR A 67 10.51 -7.26 2.25
N PHE A 68 10.77 -6.77 1.05
CA PHE A 68 9.76 -6.66 0.00
C PHE A 68 9.96 -7.78 -1.01
N THR A 69 8.89 -8.54 -1.27
CA THR A 69 8.93 -9.71 -2.17
C THR A 69 7.74 -9.68 -3.12
N GLY A 70 7.64 -10.66 -3.98
CA GLY A 70 6.49 -10.84 -4.88
C GLY A 70 6.69 -10.28 -6.28
N VAL A 71 7.65 -9.38 -6.45
CA VAL A 71 8.08 -8.88 -7.76
C VAL A 71 9.59 -8.94 -7.80
N SER A 72 10.15 -9.03 -9.00
CA SER A 72 11.60 -9.18 -9.14
C SER A 72 12.34 -7.86 -8.99
N ASP A 73 11.67 -6.73 -9.15
CA ASP A 73 12.30 -5.42 -9.13
C ASP A 73 11.53 -4.49 -8.18
N THR A 74 12.06 -4.32 -6.97
CA THR A 74 11.51 -3.36 -6.01
C THR A 74 12.55 -2.28 -5.79
N GLN A 75 12.18 -1.03 -6.03
CA GLN A 75 13.09 0.11 -5.95
C GLN A 75 12.54 1.15 -5.01
N ILE A 76 13.37 1.58 -4.06
CA ILE A 76 13.01 2.73 -3.23
C ILE A 76 13.29 4.01 -4.02
N VAL A 77 12.39 4.96 -3.96
CA VAL A 77 12.56 6.26 -4.60
C VAL A 77 12.57 7.33 -3.52
N GLY A 78 13.34 8.39 -3.75
CA GLY A 78 13.48 9.45 -2.77
C GLY A 78 14.48 9.10 -1.67
N THR A 79 14.43 9.85 -0.59
CA THR A 79 15.42 9.76 0.49
C THR A 79 14.85 9.20 1.79
N GLY A 80 13.57 8.88 1.83
CA GLY A 80 12.96 8.35 3.05
C GLY A 80 13.44 6.94 3.36
N THR A 81 13.60 6.65 4.64
CA THR A 81 14.02 5.33 5.10
C THR A 81 13.05 4.81 6.14
N TYR A 82 13.06 3.49 6.33
CA TYR A 82 12.23 2.86 7.35
C TYR A 82 12.82 3.13 8.73
N THR A 83 11.97 3.59 9.64
CA THR A 83 12.36 3.81 11.04
C THR A 83 11.71 2.74 11.90
N ILE A 84 12.50 1.93 12.59
CA ILE A 84 11.96 0.83 13.39
C ILE A 84 11.18 1.37 14.59
N SER A 85 10.17 0.62 14.98
CA SER A 85 9.38 0.86 16.19
C SER A 85 8.58 2.16 16.18
N VAL A 86 8.34 2.71 15.01
CA VAL A 86 7.39 3.82 14.81
C VAL A 86 6.49 3.47 13.63
N ILE A 87 5.42 4.23 13.47
CA ILE A 87 4.51 3.98 12.35
C ILE A 87 5.12 4.59 11.10
N ASN A 88 5.41 3.72 10.15
CA ASN A 88 5.88 4.12 8.83
C ASN A 88 4.70 4.12 7.86
N ILE A 89 4.77 5.00 6.89
CA ILE A 89 3.81 5.03 5.79
C ILE A 89 4.59 4.66 4.54
N ILE A 90 4.24 3.53 3.94
CA ILE A 90 4.88 3.03 2.73
C ILE A 90 3.91 3.25 1.59
N TYR A 91 4.35 4.00 0.58
CA TYR A 91 3.60 4.20 -0.65
C TYR A 91 4.26 3.35 -1.72
N ALA A 92 3.52 2.43 -2.30
CA ALA A 92 4.05 1.53 -3.33
C ALA A 92 3.22 1.69 -4.60
N GLU A 93 3.89 1.86 -5.71
CA GLU A 93 3.25 2.06 -7.01
C GLU A 93 3.64 0.94 -7.98
N TRP A 94 2.65 0.40 -8.66
CA TRP A 94 2.86 -0.56 -9.74
C TRP A 94 3.24 0.20 -11.00
N THR A 95 4.54 0.29 -11.28
CA THR A 95 5.03 1.15 -12.36
C THR A 95 5.17 0.44 -13.69
N GLU A 96 5.43 -0.86 -13.67
CA GLU A 96 5.44 -1.68 -14.88
C GLU A 96 5.41 -3.14 -14.46
N SER A 97 5.29 -4.03 -15.43
CA SER A 97 5.24 -5.45 -15.16
C SER A 97 6.44 -5.87 -14.32
N ASN A 98 6.18 -6.54 -13.22
CA ASN A 98 7.18 -7.09 -12.31
C ASN A 98 8.06 -6.01 -11.66
N ARG A 99 7.57 -4.76 -11.57
CA ARG A 99 8.32 -3.68 -10.94
C ARG A 99 7.43 -2.84 -10.04
N VAL A 100 7.87 -2.61 -8.81
CA VAL A 100 7.23 -1.71 -7.85
C VAL A 100 8.25 -0.67 -7.41
N GLU A 101 7.84 0.59 -7.45
CA GLU A 101 8.60 1.69 -6.87
C GLU A 101 7.90 2.11 -5.59
N TYR A 102 8.66 2.30 -4.52
CA TYR A 102 8.06 2.65 -3.24
C TYR A 102 8.86 3.75 -2.55
N TRP A 103 8.18 4.49 -1.68
CA TRP A 103 8.83 5.50 -0.84
C TRP A 103 8.24 5.41 0.56
N ILE A 104 9.01 5.86 1.54
CA ILE A 104 8.69 5.67 2.95
C ILE A 104 8.75 7.01 3.66
N THR A 105 7.77 7.28 4.50
CA THR A 105 7.81 8.38 5.44
C THR A 105 7.28 7.89 6.78
N GLN A 106 7.29 8.71 7.79
CA GLN A 106 6.80 8.34 9.11
C GLN A 106 5.64 9.23 9.49
N GLU A 107 4.73 8.67 10.27
CA GLU A 107 3.68 9.45 10.88
C GLU A 107 4.29 10.28 12.00
N SER A 108 4.01 11.54 12.01
CA SER A 108 4.54 12.46 13.02
C SER A 108 3.62 12.57 14.25
#